data_d779cf754e9578dfbf0d419118bf6cf9
#
_entry.id   d779cf754e9578dfbf0d419118bf6cf9
#
_cell.length_a   1.000
_cell.length_b   1.000
_cell.length_c   1.000
_cell.angle_alpha   90.00
_cell.angle_beta   90.00
_cell.angle_gamma   90.00
#
_symmetry.space_group_name_H-M   'P 1'
#
loop_
_entity.id
_entity.type
_entity.pdbx_description
1 polymer ?
#
loop_
_entity_poly.entity_id
_entity_poly.type
_entity_poly.pdbx_seq_one_letter_code
_entity_poly.pdbx_strand_id
1 'polypeptide(L)'
;MDFLDSAHIEAVLLSNSPSSTFSWYSAENYGAQALTMELGRVARIGENALDRLTAFDLALRNLIAEAQPEHLSKPCIKYRVSRTIVRLHDDFDFMFDDNVENFTSFVHGEVFGHDGDKPLMAKNDNEAIVFPNRHVAIGQRAALMVCEVKTRFEEGELVYD
;
A
#
# COMPACT_ATOMS: atom_id res chain seq x y z
N MET A 1 -9.72 2.60 -12.87
CA MET A 1 -8.24 2.58 -12.94
C MET A 1 -7.68 3.86 -13.56
N ASP A 2 -8.32 4.41 -14.56
CA ASP A 2 -7.86 5.60 -15.29
C ASP A 2 -7.52 6.81 -14.39
N PHE A 3 -8.29 7.02 -13.31
CA PHE A 3 -8.00 8.08 -12.33
C PHE A 3 -6.65 7.86 -11.64
N LEU A 4 -6.34 6.63 -11.19
CA LEU A 4 -5.10 6.34 -10.48
C LEU A 4 -3.88 6.49 -11.40
N ASP A 5 -4.00 6.05 -12.64
CA ASP A 5 -2.95 6.18 -13.64
C ASP A 5 -2.71 7.68 -13.98
N SER A 6 -3.80 8.46 -14.16
CA SER A 6 -3.71 9.92 -14.38
C SER A 6 -3.17 10.69 -13.18
N ALA A 7 -3.41 10.21 -11.96
CA ALA A 7 -2.91 10.78 -10.72
C ALA A 7 -1.44 10.40 -10.42
N HIS A 8 -0.79 9.65 -11.32
CA HIS A 8 0.56 9.11 -11.16
C HIS A 8 0.73 8.24 -9.91
N ILE A 9 -0.31 7.48 -9.54
CA ILE A 9 -0.22 6.53 -8.45
C ILE A 9 0.57 5.30 -8.91
N GLU A 10 1.71 5.05 -8.28
CA GLU A 10 2.63 3.98 -8.67
C GLU A 10 2.19 2.60 -8.19
N ALA A 11 1.52 2.53 -7.02
CA ALA A 11 1.12 1.27 -6.40
C ALA A 11 -0.27 1.35 -5.77
N VAL A 12 -1.01 0.24 -5.84
CA VAL A 12 -2.31 0.04 -5.20
C VAL A 12 -2.25 -1.18 -4.31
N LEU A 13 -2.62 -1.03 -3.04
CA LEU A 13 -2.79 -2.13 -2.11
C LEU A 13 -4.26 -2.54 -2.08
N LEU A 14 -4.55 -3.75 -2.56
CA LEU A 14 -5.88 -4.34 -2.53
C LEU A 14 -6.13 -4.94 -1.14
N SER A 15 -7.27 -4.60 -0.54
CA SER A 15 -7.68 -5.10 0.77
C SER A 15 -9.10 -5.64 0.72
N ASN A 16 -9.27 -6.88 1.17
CA ASN A 16 -10.57 -7.55 1.31
C ASN A 16 -10.95 -7.71 2.79
N SER A 17 -10.19 -7.09 3.70
CA SER A 17 -10.44 -7.23 5.14
C SER A 17 -11.34 -6.10 5.65
N PRO A 18 -12.39 -6.40 6.41
CA PRO A 18 -13.21 -5.39 7.06
C PRO A 18 -12.37 -4.40 7.86
N SER A 19 -12.75 -3.14 7.79
CA SER A 19 -12.06 -2.03 8.45
C SER A 19 -13.08 -1.06 9.04
N SER A 20 -12.70 -0.31 10.07
CA SER A 20 -13.52 0.76 10.65
C SER A 20 -13.37 2.10 9.92
N THR A 21 -12.77 2.12 8.74
CA THR A 21 -12.56 3.34 7.96
C THR A 21 -13.83 3.77 7.22
N PHE A 22 -13.93 5.07 6.94
CA PHE A 22 -15.03 5.61 6.14
C PHE A 22 -15.06 5.02 4.72
N SER A 23 -13.90 4.77 4.11
CA SER A 23 -13.79 4.13 2.80
C SER A 23 -14.41 2.73 2.80
N TRP A 24 -14.08 1.90 3.81
CA TRP A 24 -14.71 0.59 3.94
C TRP A 24 -16.22 0.68 4.14
N TYR A 25 -16.67 1.54 5.07
CA TYR A 25 -18.09 1.73 5.35
C TYR A 25 -18.90 2.15 4.10
N SER A 26 -18.35 3.08 3.31
CA SER A 26 -19.04 3.55 2.10
C SER A 26 -19.09 2.49 1.00
N ALA A 27 -18.03 1.70 0.83
CA ALA A 27 -18.02 0.60 -0.12
C ALA A 27 -19.02 -0.49 0.26
N GLU A 28 -18.98 -0.96 1.51
CA GLU A 28 -19.79 -2.07 2.02
C GLU A 28 -21.30 -1.74 2.03
N ASN A 29 -21.66 -0.53 2.46
CA ASN A 29 -23.07 -0.18 2.65
C ASN A 29 -23.73 0.50 1.45
N TYR A 30 -22.94 1.09 0.57
CA TYR A 30 -23.44 1.91 -0.55
C TYR A 30 -22.85 1.55 -1.91
N GLY A 31 -22.02 0.52 -1.99
CA GLY A 31 -21.36 0.11 -3.24
C GLY A 31 -20.43 1.17 -3.82
N ALA A 32 -19.91 2.08 -2.99
CA ALA A 32 -19.03 3.14 -3.45
C ALA A 32 -17.67 2.57 -3.88
N GLN A 33 -17.11 3.13 -4.95
CA GLN A 33 -15.71 2.91 -5.29
C GLN A 33 -14.85 3.76 -4.35
N ALA A 34 -14.43 3.18 -3.25
CA ALA A 34 -13.73 3.87 -2.19
C ALA A 34 -12.26 3.49 -2.11
N LEU A 35 -11.42 4.46 -1.84
CA LEU A 35 -9.98 4.25 -1.65
C LEU A 35 -9.42 5.25 -0.62
N THR A 36 -8.30 4.87 -0.02
CA THR A 36 -7.50 5.75 0.83
C THR A 36 -6.21 6.08 0.07
N MET A 37 -5.91 7.36 -0.06
CA MET A 37 -4.73 7.83 -0.79
C MET A 37 -3.61 8.17 0.19
N GLU A 38 -2.46 7.50 0.05
CA GLU A 38 -1.23 7.85 0.76
C GLU A 38 -0.41 8.80 -0.14
N LEU A 39 -0.45 10.10 0.17
CA LEU A 39 0.11 11.16 -0.69
C LEU A 39 1.57 11.50 -0.31
N GLY A 40 2.36 10.52 0.04
CA GLY A 40 3.77 10.66 0.39
C GLY A 40 4.05 10.31 1.86
N ARG A 41 5.30 10.53 2.26
CA ARG A 41 5.75 10.22 3.62
C ARG A 41 5.22 11.23 4.65
N VAL A 42 5.17 10.82 5.91
CA VAL A 42 4.88 11.72 7.02
C VAL A 42 5.90 12.85 7.10
N ALA A 43 5.43 14.08 7.13
CA ALA A 43 6.24 15.29 7.26
C ALA A 43 5.57 16.28 8.22
N ARG A 44 6.31 17.28 8.68
CA ARG A 44 5.73 18.36 9.47
C ARG A 44 4.81 19.22 8.59
N ILE A 45 3.85 19.89 9.20
CA ILE A 45 2.97 20.83 8.49
C ILE A 45 3.83 21.89 7.78
N GLY A 46 3.63 22.02 6.47
CA GLY A 46 4.39 22.93 5.62
C GLY A 46 5.66 22.34 4.99
N GLU A 47 6.10 21.15 5.38
CA GLU A 47 7.28 20.45 4.84
C GLU A 47 6.93 19.36 3.81
N ASN A 48 5.65 19.22 3.44
CA ASN A 48 5.22 18.25 2.44
C ASN A 48 5.68 18.67 1.04
N ALA A 49 6.12 17.71 0.24
CA ALA A 49 6.55 17.91 -1.14
C ALA A 49 5.33 18.11 -2.06
N LEU A 50 4.73 19.31 -2.05
CA LEU A 50 3.50 19.63 -2.78
C LEU A 50 3.65 19.53 -4.30
N ASP A 51 4.86 19.71 -4.82
CA ASP A 51 5.21 19.52 -6.22
C ASP A 51 4.89 18.08 -6.71
N ARG A 52 5.04 17.09 -5.85
CA ARG A 52 4.69 15.70 -6.15
C ARG A 52 3.19 15.44 -6.24
N LEU A 53 2.36 16.36 -5.75
CA LEU A 53 0.90 16.25 -5.77
C LEU A 53 0.25 16.86 -7.02
N THR A 54 1.03 17.47 -7.92
CA THR A 54 0.51 18.19 -9.08
C THR A 54 -0.33 17.28 -9.99
N ALA A 55 0.13 16.06 -10.27
CA ALA A 55 -0.61 15.12 -11.11
C ALA A 55 -1.90 14.65 -10.42
N PHE A 56 -1.85 14.39 -9.11
CA PHE A 56 -3.03 14.04 -8.33
C PHE A 56 -4.07 15.18 -8.30
N ASP A 57 -3.65 16.44 -8.04
CA ASP A 57 -4.54 17.60 -8.05
C ASP A 57 -5.22 17.79 -9.41
N LEU A 58 -4.46 17.66 -10.50
CA LEU A 58 -5.00 17.75 -11.87
C LEU A 58 -5.99 16.62 -12.15
N ALA A 59 -5.65 15.38 -11.82
CA ALA A 59 -6.54 14.23 -12.02
C ALA A 59 -7.84 14.38 -11.22
N LEU A 60 -7.77 14.89 -9.98
CA LEU A 60 -8.94 15.14 -9.15
C LEU A 60 -9.82 16.24 -9.74
N ARG A 61 -9.25 17.33 -10.24
CA ARG A 61 -10.00 18.40 -10.91
C ARG A 61 -10.67 17.90 -12.18
N ASN A 62 -9.98 17.11 -12.99
CA ASN A 62 -10.54 16.50 -14.20
C ASN A 62 -11.70 15.55 -13.86
N LEU A 63 -11.56 14.75 -12.79
CA LEU A 63 -12.63 13.87 -12.32
C LEU A 63 -13.88 14.66 -11.91
N ILE A 64 -13.71 15.76 -11.16
CA ILE A 64 -14.82 16.63 -10.73
C ILE A 64 -15.48 17.35 -11.92
N ALA A 65 -14.68 17.75 -12.91
CA ALA A 65 -15.15 18.42 -14.11
C ALA A 65 -15.69 17.47 -15.18
N GLU A 66 -15.74 16.16 -14.93
CA GLU A 66 -16.13 15.12 -15.89
C GLU A 66 -15.29 15.15 -17.19
N ALA A 67 -14.05 15.64 -17.08
CA ALA A 67 -13.13 15.72 -18.20
C ALA A 67 -12.49 14.34 -18.48
N GLN A 68 -12.10 14.10 -19.73
CA GLN A 68 -11.43 12.85 -20.07
C GLN A 68 -10.05 12.78 -19.39
N PRO A 69 -9.73 11.64 -18.74
CA PRO A 69 -8.42 11.46 -18.15
C PRO A 69 -7.32 11.38 -19.23
N GLU A 70 -6.15 11.90 -18.92
CA GLU A 70 -4.97 11.66 -19.75
C GLU A 70 -4.51 10.21 -19.56
N HIS A 71 -4.41 9.47 -20.66
CA HIS A 71 -3.89 8.11 -20.61
C HIS A 71 -2.38 8.12 -20.45
N LEU A 72 -1.89 7.56 -19.35
CA LEU A 72 -0.48 7.36 -19.11
C LEU A 72 -0.03 5.98 -19.60
N SER A 73 1.22 5.92 -20.02
CA SER A 73 1.83 4.69 -20.57
C SER A 73 2.22 3.65 -19.52
N LYS A 74 2.18 4.00 -18.23
CA LYS A 74 2.61 3.11 -17.13
C LYS A 74 1.47 2.93 -16.12
N PRO A 75 0.76 1.78 -16.17
CA PRO A 75 -0.27 1.47 -15.19
C PRO A 75 0.33 1.24 -13.80
N CYS A 76 -0.45 1.58 -12.75
CA CYS A 76 -0.05 1.33 -11.37
C CYS A 76 0.09 -0.18 -11.08
N ILE A 77 1.07 -0.54 -10.24
CA ILE A 77 1.27 -1.93 -9.79
C ILE A 77 0.23 -2.26 -8.72
N LYS A 78 -0.35 -3.44 -8.76
CA LYS A 78 -1.34 -3.90 -7.79
C LYS A 78 -0.72 -4.93 -6.87
N TYR A 79 -0.94 -4.75 -5.57
CA TYR A 79 -0.46 -5.63 -4.53
C TYR A 79 -1.61 -6.16 -3.68
N ARG A 80 -1.47 -7.38 -3.18
CA ARG A 80 -2.33 -7.90 -2.10
C ARG A 80 -1.51 -8.18 -0.86
N VAL A 81 -2.13 -8.09 0.31
CA VAL A 81 -1.50 -8.49 1.56
C VAL A 81 -1.30 -10.02 1.55
N SER A 82 -0.06 -10.46 1.67
CA SER A 82 0.30 -11.87 1.83
C SER A 82 0.27 -12.29 3.29
N ARG A 83 0.74 -11.43 4.19
CA ARG A 83 0.75 -11.65 5.64
C ARG A 83 1.01 -10.35 6.41
N THR A 84 0.69 -10.39 7.70
CA THR A 84 0.98 -9.32 8.66
C THR A 84 2.14 -9.73 9.54
N ILE A 85 3.09 -8.82 9.75
CA ILE A 85 4.13 -8.96 10.76
C ILE A 85 3.62 -8.29 12.03
N VAL A 86 3.56 -9.04 13.12
CA VAL A 86 3.16 -8.58 14.45
C VAL A 86 4.37 -8.67 15.35
N ARG A 87 4.67 -7.62 16.11
CA ARG A 87 5.71 -7.66 17.14
C ARG A 87 5.24 -8.53 18.31
N LEU A 88 5.95 -9.60 18.64
CA LEU A 88 5.59 -10.53 19.72
C LEU A 88 6.57 -10.47 20.90
N HIS A 89 7.80 -9.98 20.69
CA HIS A 89 8.85 -9.95 21.71
C HIS A 89 9.45 -8.56 21.86
N ASP A 90 10.08 -8.29 23.00
CA ASP A 90 10.83 -7.06 23.23
C ASP A 90 12.02 -6.94 22.29
N ASP A 91 12.69 -8.06 22.05
CA ASP A 91 13.76 -8.20 21.05
C ASP A 91 13.16 -8.43 19.65
N PHE A 92 12.64 -7.33 19.08
CA PHE A 92 12.10 -7.25 17.73
C PHE A 92 12.78 -6.13 16.99
N ASP A 93 13.34 -6.42 15.81
CA ASP A 93 13.90 -5.37 14.94
C ASP A 93 13.88 -5.74 13.47
N PHE A 94 13.96 -4.71 12.62
CA PHE A 94 14.23 -4.84 11.19
C PHE A 94 15.71 -4.55 10.89
N MET A 95 16.27 -5.21 9.87
CA MET A 95 17.67 -5.04 9.43
C MET A 95 17.86 -3.86 8.46
N PHE A 96 16.84 -3.04 8.25
CA PHE A 96 16.88 -1.85 7.41
C PHE A 96 16.52 -0.59 8.21
N ASP A 97 16.82 0.58 7.67
CA ASP A 97 16.56 1.87 8.31
C ASP A 97 15.07 2.21 8.37
N ASP A 98 14.68 3.10 9.30
CA ASP A 98 13.29 3.55 9.47
C ASP A 98 12.72 4.32 8.26
N ASN A 99 13.60 4.78 7.36
CA ASN A 99 13.23 5.48 6.13
C ASN A 99 13.12 4.56 4.92
N VAL A 100 13.10 3.23 5.10
CA VAL A 100 12.87 2.28 4.00
C VAL A 100 11.59 2.65 3.25
N GLU A 101 11.65 2.59 1.94
CA GLU A 101 10.50 2.91 1.10
C GLU A 101 9.46 1.77 1.16
N ASN A 102 8.17 2.14 1.16
CA ASN A 102 7.12 1.17 0.98
C ASN A 102 7.31 0.44 -0.35
N PHE A 103 6.92 -0.83 -0.38
CA PHE A 103 7.11 -1.75 -1.52
C PHE A 103 8.57 -2.12 -1.82
N THR A 104 9.50 -1.90 -0.88
CA THR A 104 10.84 -2.51 -0.95
C THR A 104 10.69 -4.03 -0.93
N SER A 105 11.18 -4.69 -1.97
CA SER A 105 11.03 -6.13 -2.17
C SER A 105 12.23 -6.93 -1.68
N PHE A 106 11.98 -8.16 -1.28
CA PHE A 106 12.97 -9.15 -0.83
C PHE A 106 12.86 -10.41 -1.68
N VAL A 107 13.98 -11.10 -1.87
CA VAL A 107 13.97 -12.41 -2.52
C VAL A 107 13.55 -13.50 -1.53
N HIS A 108 13.01 -14.60 -2.02
CA HIS A 108 12.60 -15.72 -1.18
C HIS A 108 13.74 -16.19 -0.26
N GLY A 109 13.45 -16.30 1.05
CA GLY A 109 14.40 -16.69 2.07
C GLY A 109 15.32 -15.57 2.58
N GLU A 110 15.28 -14.37 1.99
CA GLU A 110 16.04 -13.22 2.50
C GLU A 110 15.54 -12.83 3.89
N VAL A 111 16.47 -12.71 4.84
CA VAL A 111 16.19 -12.31 6.22
C VAL A 111 16.23 -10.80 6.28
N PHE A 112 15.13 -10.18 6.72
CA PHE A 112 14.98 -8.73 6.82
C PHE A 112 14.76 -8.23 8.27
N GLY A 113 14.79 -9.13 9.26
CA GLY A 113 14.62 -8.77 10.67
C GLY A 113 14.55 -10.00 11.58
N HIS A 114 14.19 -9.77 12.83
CA HIS A 114 13.97 -10.83 13.83
C HIS A 114 12.85 -10.44 14.81
N ASP A 115 12.28 -11.47 15.48
CA ASP A 115 11.31 -11.32 16.56
C ASP A 115 11.67 -12.37 17.65
N GLY A 116 12.40 -11.95 18.67
CA GLY A 116 13.13 -12.84 19.54
C GLY A 116 14.15 -13.67 18.74
N ASP A 117 14.21 -14.95 19.00
CA ASP A 117 15.13 -15.89 18.30
C ASP A 117 14.66 -16.26 16.88
N LYS A 118 13.53 -15.74 16.41
CA LYS A 118 12.97 -16.11 15.12
C LYS A 118 13.34 -15.10 14.03
N PRO A 119 14.01 -15.51 12.94
CA PRO A 119 14.26 -14.64 11.81
C PRO A 119 12.94 -14.29 11.08
N LEU A 120 12.80 -13.04 10.70
CA LEU A 120 11.78 -12.57 9.77
C LEU A 120 12.36 -12.65 8.37
N MET A 121 11.79 -13.53 7.54
CA MET A 121 12.29 -13.77 6.18
C MET A 121 11.17 -13.70 5.15
N ALA A 122 11.52 -13.34 3.92
CA ALA A 122 10.60 -13.35 2.79
C ALA A 122 10.17 -14.79 2.46
N LYS A 123 8.86 -14.99 2.28
CA LYS A 123 8.26 -16.31 2.00
C LYS A 123 7.97 -16.54 0.53
N ASN A 124 7.96 -15.48 -0.26
CA ASN A 124 7.71 -15.52 -1.70
C ASN A 124 8.77 -14.68 -2.41
N ASP A 125 9.03 -14.97 -3.66
CA ASP A 125 9.84 -14.09 -4.50
C ASP A 125 9.15 -12.75 -4.70
N ASN A 126 9.93 -11.67 -4.60
CA ASN A 126 9.43 -10.29 -4.68
C ASN A 126 8.34 -9.95 -3.64
N GLU A 127 8.32 -10.64 -2.50
CA GLU A 127 7.50 -10.23 -1.36
C GLU A 127 8.02 -8.87 -0.87
N ALA A 128 7.15 -7.86 -0.82
CA ALA A 128 7.52 -6.50 -0.48
C ALA A 128 6.95 -6.08 0.88
N ILE A 129 7.61 -5.12 1.54
CA ILE A 129 7.17 -4.60 2.84
C ILE A 129 6.44 -3.28 2.67
N VAL A 130 5.36 -3.08 3.48
CA VAL A 130 4.57 -1.85 3.51
C VAL A 130 4.28 -1.44 4.94
N PHE A 131 4.42 -0.14 5.22
CA PHE A 131 4.21 0.48 6.54
C PHE A 131 5.02 -0.15 7.68
N PRO A 132 6.33 -0.35 7.52
CA PRO A 132 7.15 -0.88 8.59
C PRO A 132 7.25 0.13 9.74
N ASN A 133 7.08 -0.38 10.98
CA ASN A 133 7.27 0.38 12.19
C ASN A 133 7.77 -0.54 13.31
N ARG A 134 9.07 -0.46 13.63
CA ARG A 134 9.70 -1.27 14.69
C ARG A 134 9.29 -0.86 16.12
N HIS A 135 8.76 0.37 16.28
CA HIS A 135 8.45 0.96 17.59
C HIS A 135 7.03 0.66 18.06
N VAL A 136 6.28 -0.17 17.37
CA VAL A 136 4.93 -0.57 17.81
C VAL A 136 4.99 -1.35 19.13
N ALA A 137 3.91 -1.32 19.92
CA ALA A 137 3.81 -2.13 21.13
C ALA A 137 3.72 -3.62 20.79
N ILE A 138 4.09 -4.48 21.73
CA ILE A 138 3.92 -5.94 21.62
C ILE A 138 2.45 -6.25 21.34
N GLY A 139 2.20 -7.16 20.40
CA GLY A 139 0.88 -7.53 19.92
C GLY A 139 0.34 -6.61 18.80
N GLN A 140 1.03 -5.54 18.46
CA GLN A 140 0.63 -4.63 17.38
C GLN A 140 1.29 -5.00 16.05
N ARG A 141 0.64 -4.60 14.95
CA ARG A 141 1.15 -4.76 13.59
C ARG A 141 2.39 -3.91 13.38
N ALA A 142 3.52 -4.57 13.10
CA ALA A 142 4.78 -3.91 12.79
C ALA A 142 4.99 -3.68 11.28
N ALA A 143 4.38 -4.49 10.41
CA ALA A 143 4.41 -4.28 8.96
C ALA A 143 3.34 -5.13 8.25
N LEU A 144 3.09 -4.82 6.98
CA LEU A 144 2.42 -5.72 6.04
C LEU A 144 3.45 -6.25 5.05
N MET A 145 3.36 -7.54 4.73
CA MET A 145 4.03 -8.12 3.57
C MET A 145 3.03 -8.26 2.45
N VAL A 146 3.44 -7.89 1.25
CA VAL A 146 2.57 -7.84 0.07
C VAL A 146 3.22 -8.54 -1.12
N CYS A 147 2.40 -9.08 -2.01
CA CYS A 147 2.85 -9.64 -3.28
C CYS A 147 2.13 -8.93 -4.43
N GLU A 148 2.85 -8.70 -5.53
CA GLU A 148 2.25 -8.21 -6.76
C GLU A 148 1.22 -9.22 -7.28
N VAL A 149 0.11 -8.71 -7.80
CA VAL A 149 -0.96 -9.52 -8.39
C VAL A 149 -1.39 -8.95 -9.74
N LYS A 150 -1.81 -9.84 -10.61
CA LYS A 150 -2.49 -9.45 -11.85
C LYS A 150 -3.98 -9.34 -11.56
N THR A 151 -4.56 -8.23 -11.99
CA THR A 151 -5.99 -7.97 -11.81
C THR A 151 -6.73 -8.04 -13.12
N ARG A 152 -7.99 -8.52 -13.08
CA ARG A 152 -8.94 -8.48 -14.18
C ARG A 152 -10.33 -8.18 -13.63
N PHE A 153 -11.23 -7.69 -14.47
CA PHE A 153 -12.63 -7.54 -14.13
C PHE A 153 -13.41 -8.74 -14.69
N GLU A 154 -14.16 -9.42 -13.82
CA GLU A 154 -15.09 -10.47 -14.19
C GLU A 154 -16.47 -10.12 -13.63
N GLU A 155 -17.48 -10.05 -14.48
CA GLU A 155 -18.87 -9.71 -14.12
C GLU A 155 -19.03 -8.39 -13.34
N GLY A 156 -18.10 -7.46 -13.52
CA GLY A 156 -18.10 -6.16 -12.83
C GLY A 156 -17.33 -6.15 -11.50
N GLU A 157 -16.81 -7.28 -11.06
CA GLU A 157 -15.98 -7.40 -9.87
C GLU A 157 -14.49 -7.46 -10.21
N LEU A 158 -13.66 -6.88 -9.34
CA LEU A 158 -12.19 -6.95 -9.45
C LEU A 158 -11.72 -8.29 -8.87
N VAL A 159 -11.21 -9.16 -9.75
CA VAL A 159 -10.57 -10.43 -9.36
C VAL A 159 -9.08 -10.37 -9.60
N TYR A 160 -8.32 -11.13 -8.82
CA TYR A 160 -6.86 -11.21 -8.94
C TYR A 160 -6.36 -12.63 -8.62
N ASP A 161 -5.23 -12.99 -9.23
CA ASP A 161 -4.53 -14.26 -9.05
C ASP A 161 -3.37 -14.11 -8.07
#